data_c4a05aeec0b1a96a2d8743be7d56f4ba
#
_entry.id   c4a05aeec0b1a96a2d8743be7d56f4ba
#
_cell.length_a   1.000
_cell.length_b   1.000
_cell.length_c   1.000
_cell.angle_alpha   90.00
_cell.angle_beta   90.00
_cell.angle_gamma   90.00
#
_symmetry.space_group_name_H-M   'P 1'
#
loop_
_entity.id
_entity.type
_entity.pdbx_description
1 polymer ?
#
loop_
_entity_poly.entity_id
_entity_poly.type
_entity_poly.pdbx_seq_one_letter_code
_entity_poly.pdbx_strand_id
1 'polypeptide(L)'
;MADKLIIDWKEYNQIVEKLAIQIHKSGYKPNLLIGIMRGGAPIIDVLSRVFKLKCAYLAVESYSGDGIEDQQGDLVFSREMSSTVQDMKGNILLCDDLSDTGVTLNKSIDWLKKYPPLKEKINEIRTAVLWKKKDSTFEPDFCAQRLDSNPWIVQPFELSLIHISEPTRRS
;
A
#
# COMPACT_ATOMS: atom_id res chain seq x y z
N MET A 1 5.22 -2.90 25.97
CA MET A 1 4.38 -2.13 25.02
C MET A 1 5.13 -2.03 23.70
N ALA A 2 4.45 -2.29 22.60
CA ALA A 2 5.05 -2.08 21.31
C ALA A 2 5.33 -0.57 21.12
N ASP A 3 6.52 -0.23 20.61
CA ASP A 3 6.84 1.13 20.23
C ASP A 3 5.85 1.63 19.18
N LYS A 4 5.46 2.90 19.31
CA LYS A 4 4.57 3.55 18.34
C LYS A 4 5.35 4.61 17.58
N LEU A 5 5.17 4.62 16.27
CA LEU A 5 5.60 5.69 15.40
C LEU A 5 4.37 6.47 14.96
N ILE A 6 4.19 7.67 15.50
CA ILE A 6 3.03 8.52 15.21
C ILE A 6 3.42 9.44 14.07
N ILE A 7 2.65 9.42 13.00
CA ILE A 7 2.87 10.21 11.79
C ILE A 7 1.76 11.23 11.65
N ASP A 8 2.09 12.50 11.60
CA ASP A 8 1.14 13.57 11.30
C ASP A 8 0.94 13.77 9.78
N TRP A 9 -0.01 14.61 9.40
CA TRP A 9 -0.29 14.89 7.99
C TRP A 9 0.88 15.51 7.24
N LYS A 10 1.67 16.33 7.89
CA LYS A 10 2.84 16.96 7.28
C LYS A 10 3.91 15.91 6.96
N GLU A 11 4.21 15.07 7.93
CA GLU A 11 5.17 13.96 7.77
C GLU A 11 4.69 12.97 6.72
N TYR A 12 3.41 12.58 6.75
CA TYR A 12 2.82 11.69 5.76
C TYR A 12 3.00 12.22 4.34
N ASN A 13 2.66 13.49 4.12
CA ASN A 13 2.82 14.13 2.81
C ASN A 13 4.29 14.14 2.36
N GLN A 14 5.22 14.45 3.24
CA GLN A 14 6.66 14.44 2.94
C GLN A 14 7.16 13.04 2.56
N ILE A 15 6.66 12.00 3.22
CA ILE A 15 7.01 10.61 2.91
C ILE A 15 6.46 10.19 1.55
N VAL A 16 5.23 10.58 1.21
CA VAL A 16 4.64 10.33 -0.12
C VAL A 16 5.43 11.08 -1.22
N GLU A 17 5.79 12.33 -0.99
CA GLU A 17 6.63 13.10 -1.93
C GLU A 17 7.99 12.44 -2.15
N LYS A 18 8.62 11.97 -1.08
CA LYS A 18 9.89 11.23 -1.15
C LYS A 18 9.77 9.98 -2.01
N LEU A 19 8.68 9.22 -1.85
CA LEU A 19 8.40 8.05 -2.68
C LEU A 19 8.23 8.43 -4.15
N ALA A 20 7.47 9.47 -4.45
CA ALA A 20 7.27 9.95 -5.81
C ALA A 20 8.61 10.37 -6.48
N ILE A 21 9.47 11.04 -5.75
CA ILE A 21 10.80 11.44 -6.23
C ILE A 21 11.68 10.21 -6.51
N GLN A 22 11.67 9.21 -5.64
CA GLN A 22 12.42 7.97 -5.87
C GLN A 22 11.98 7.27 -7.16
N ILE A 23 10.67 7.12 -7.36
CA ILE A 23 10.11 6.50 -8.56
C ILE A 23 10.53 7.29 -9.81
N HIS A 24 10.38 8.62 -9.78
CA HIS A 24 10.75 9.47 -10.90
C HIS A 24 12.24 9.36 -11.26
N LYS A 25 13.12 9.45 -10.25
CA LYS A 25 14.58 9.38 -10.45
C LYS A 25 15.07 8.01 -10.94
N SER A 26 14.33 6.94 -10.65
CA SER A 26 14.67 5.59 -11.11
C SER A 26 14.56 5.41 -12.62
N GLY A 27 13.82 6.29 -13.29
CA GLY A 27 13.48 6.15 -14.72
C GLY A 27 12.40 5.10 -15.00
N TYR A 28 11.86 4.42 -13.98
CA TYR A 28 10.76 3.49 -14.18
C TYR A 28 9.51 4.21 -14.71
N LYS A 29 8.91 3.64 -15.74
CA LYS A 29 7.73 4.19 -16.42
C LYS A 29 6.54 3.24 -16.26
N PRO A 30 5.78 3.32 -15.18
CA PRO A 30 4.58 2.52 -15.04
C PRO A 30 3.51 2.97 -16.04
N ASN A 31 2.70 2.00 -16.49
CA ASN A 31 1.51 2.24 -17.30
C ASN A 31 0.25 2.29 -16.44
N LEU A 32 0.28 1.60 -15.30
CA LEU A 32 -0.85 1.45 -14.38
C LEU A 32 -0.35 1.46 -12.93
N LEU A 33 -1.02 2.24 -12.10
CA LEU A 33 -0.84 2.21 -10.66
C LEU A 33 -1.91 1.30 -10.04
N ILE A 34 -1.51 0.40 -9.16
CA ILE A 34 -2.44 -0.43 -8.39
C ILE A 34 -2.18 -0.20 -6.91
N GLY A 35 -3.22 0.22 -6.20
CA GLY A 35 -3.15 0.40 -4.75
C GLY A 35 -3.85 -0.73 -4.02
N ILE A 36 -3.17 -1.29 -3.04
CA ILE A 36 -3.76 -2.26 -2.11
C ILE A 36 -4.59 -1.47 -1.09
N MET A 37 -5.90 -1.65 -1.13
CA MET A 37 -6.76 -1.00 -0.14
C MET A 37 -6.65 -1.70 1.21
N ARG A 38 -6.65 -0.93 2.27
CA ARG A 38 -6.95 0.51 2.35
C ARG A 38 -5.69 1.39 2.28
N GLY A 39 -4.58 0.94 2.85
CA GLY A 39 -3.37 1.76 3.04
C GLY A 39 -2.74 2.31 1.78
N GLY A 40 -2.80 1.57 0.67
CA GLY A 40 -2.26 2.01 -0.62
C GLY A 40 -3.14 3.02 -1.37
N ALA A 41 -4.41 3.16 -1.00
CA ALA A 41 -5.34 4.02 -1.71
C ALA A 41 -4.95 5.52 -1.70
N PRO A 42 -4.62 6.13 -0.55
CA PRO A 42 -4.19 7.53 -0.54
C PRO A 42 -2.91 7.76 -1.34
N ILE A 43 -2.02 6.79 -1.36
CA ILE A 43 -0.74 6.88 -2.07
C ILE A 43 -0.96 6.96 -3.57
N ILE A 44 -1.76 6.03 -4.12
CA ILE A 44 -1.98 6.02 -5.57
C ILE A 44 -2.88 7.17 -6.03
N ASP A 45 -3.75 7.71 -5.18
CA ASP A 45 -4.47 8.93 -5.53
C ASP A 45 -3.48 10.07 -5.79
N VAL A 46 -2.50 10.27 -4.92
CA VAL A 46 -1.46 11.29 -5.12
C VAL A 46 -0.58 10.95 -6.32
N LEU A 47 -0.04 9.73 -6.39
CA LEU A 47 0.87 9.33 -7.47
C LEU A 47 0.20 9.38 -8.86
N SER A 48 -1.09 9.04 -8.94
CA SER A 48 -1.84 9.12 -10.20
C SER A 48 -1.91 10.54 -10.75
N ARG A 49 -2.06 11.53 -9.89
CA ARG A 49 -2.04 12.95 -10.25
C ARG A 49 -0.65 13.42 -10.63
N VAL A 50 0.37 13.05 -9.85
CA VAL A 50 1.77 13.42 -10.09
C VAL A 50 2.27 12.87 -11.42
N PHE A 51 2.02 11.60 -11.71
CA PHE A 51 2.48 10.93 -12.93
C PHE A 51 1.49 10.98 -14.09
N LYS A 52 0.29 11.52 -13.88
CA LYS A 52 -0.81 11.56 -14.86
C LYS A 52 -1.16 10.17 -15.40
N LEU A 53 -1.25 9.22 -14.49
CA LEU A 53 -1.56 7.82 -14.78
C LEU A 53 -2.93 7.43 -14.25
N LYS A 54 -3.53 6.44 -14.89
CA LYS A 54 -4.72 5.78 -14.37
C LYS A 54 -4.35 4.81 -13.26
N CYS A 55 -5.31 4.52 -12.40
CA CYS A 55 -5.12 3.63 -11.27
C CYS A 55 -6.26 2.61 -11.12
N ALA A 56 -5.93 1.54 -10.44
CA ALA A 56 -6.87 0.51 -10.02
C ALA A 56 -6.70 0.24 -8.51
N TYR A 57 -7.74 -0.23 -7.87
CA TYR A 57 -7.76 -0.53 -6.45
C TYR A 57 -8.04 -2.01 -6.24
N LEU A 58 -7.15 -2.68 -5.49
CA LEU A 58 -7.26 -4.07 -5.09
C LEU A 58 -7.57 -4.13 -3.60
N ALA A 59 -8.73 -4.62 -3.22
CA ALA A 59 -9.05 -4.83 -1.81
C ALA A 59 -8.45 -6.15 -1.32
N VAL A 60 -7.71 -6.07 -0.23
CA VAL A 60 -7.10 -7.22 0.46
C VAL A 60 -7.33 -7.06 1.95
N GLU A 61 -7.89 -8.09 2.57
CA GLU A 61 -8.10 -8.13 4.02
C GLU A 61 -7.46 -9.37 4.63
N SER A 62 -6.91 -9.23 5.82
CA SER A 62 -6.54 -10.40 6.61
C SER A 62 -7.78 -10.94 7.31
N TYR A 63 -8.04 -12.22 7.12
CA TYR A 63 -9.13 -12.88 7.82
C TYR A 63 -8.71 -13.14 9.28
N SER A 64 -9.25 -12.35 10.19
CA SER A 64 -9.26 -12.67 11.62
C SER A 64 -10.60 -13.32 11.91
N GLY A 65 -10.65 -14.65 11.83
CA GLY A 65 -11.86 -15.39 12.18
C GLY A 65 -12.17 -15.21 13.66
N ASP A 66 -13.38 -14.76 13.99
CA ASP A 66 -13.90 -14.83 15.33
C ASP A 66 -13.98 -16.31 15.75
N GLY A 67 -13.00 -16.75 16.52
CA GLY A 67 -13.18 -17.85 17.49
C GLY A 67 -13.03 -19.29 17.03
N ILE A 68 -12.16 -19.66 16.11
CA ILE A 68 -11.62 -21.00 16.00
C ILE A 68 -10.13 -20.92 15.64
N GLU A 69 -9.34 -21.57 16.49
CA GLU A 69 -7.90 -21.75 16.50
C GLU A 69 -7.15 -21.51 15.18
N ASP A 70 -6.24 -20.53 15.23
CA ASP A 70 -4.95 -20.49 14.57
C ASP A 70 -4.84 -21.05 13.16
N GLN A 71 -5.22 -20.24 12.18
CA GLN A 71 -4.35 -20.12 11.01
C GLN A 71 -4.09 -18.63 10.74
N GLN A 72 -3.00 -18.17 11.27
CA GLN A 72 -2.43 -16.86 11.00
C GLN A 72 -2.33 -16.66 9.49
N GLY A 73 -3.18 -15.78 8.95
CA GLY A 73 -2.81 -15.11 7.73
C GLY A 73 -3.41 -15.56 6.41
N ASP A 74 -4.62 -16.10 6.38
CA ASP A 74 -5.32 -16.19 5.11
C ASP A 74 -5.79 -14.79 4.69
N LEU A 75 -5.22 -14.31 3.59
CA LEU A 75 -5.65 -13.07 2.97
C LEU A 75 -6.84 -13.34 2.07
N VAL A 76 -7.85 -12.50 2.21
CA VAL A 76 -9.01 -12.48 1.31
C VAL A 76 -8.82 -11.36 0.30
N PHE A 77 -8.86 -11.72 -0.97
CA PHE A 77 -8.78 -10.78 -2.09
C PHE A 77 -10.17 -10.51 -2.64
N SER A 78 -10.42 -9.28 -3.06
CA SER A 78 -11.59 -8.99 -3.89
C SER A 78 -11.55 -9.83 -5.18
N ARG A 79 -12.73 -10.15 -5.70
CA ARG A 79 -12.81 -10.92 -6.96
C ARG A 79 -12.30 -10.11 -8.15
N GLU A 80 -12.52 -8.82 -8.10
CA GLU A 80 -12.16 -7.88 -9.16
C GLU A 80 -11.53 -6.62 -8.55
N MET A 81 -10.72 -5.94 -9.35
CA MET A 81 -10.24 -4.60 -9.00
C MET A 81 -11.25 -3.54 -9.42
N SER A 82 -11.35 -2.47 -8.64
CA SER A 82 -12.08 -1.27 -9.03
C SER A 82 -11.21 -0.39 -9.92
N SER A 83 -11.61 -0.19 -11.16
CA SER A 83 -10.89 0.65 -12.12
C SER A 83 -11.78 1.10 -13.25
N THR A 84 -11.41 2.23 -13.86
CA THR A 84 -11.98 2.71 -15.14
C THR A 84 -11.12 2.32 -16.35
N VAL A 85 -10.04 1.59 -16.14
CA VAL A 85 -9.14 1.15 -17.21
C VAL A 85 -9.75 -0.07 -17.89
N GLN A 86 -10.04 0.04 -19.19
CA GLN A 86 -10.64 -1.04 -19.96
C GLN A 86 -9.61 -2.10 -20.39
N ASP A 87 -8.40 -1.68 -20.76
CA ASP A 87 -7.32 -2.58 -21.18
C ASP A 87 -6.12 -2.38 -20.26
N MET A 88 -6.03 -3.22 -19.23
CA MET A 88 -4.93 -3.20 -18.27
C MET A 88 -3.75 -3.97 -18.82
N LYS A 89 -2.60 -3.32 -18.90
CA LYS A 89 -1.37 -3.94 -19.43
C LYS A 89 -0.11 -3.14 -19.11
N GLY A 90 1.02 -3.75 -19.39
CA GLY A 90 2.33 -3.10 -19.40
C GLY A 90 3.04 -3.15 -18.05
N ASN A 91 3.71 -2.07 -17.71
CA ASN A 91 4.46 -1.93 -16.47
C ASN A 91 3.51 -1.51 -15.34
N ILE A 92 3.51 -2.24 -14.27
CA ILE A 92 2.63 -2.02 -13.12
C ILE A 92 3.45 -1.55 -11.92
N LEU A 93 2.95 -0.53 -11.24
CA LEU A 93 3.44 -0.13 -9.93
C LEU A 93 2.39 -0.49 -8.88
N LEU A 94 2.70 -1.50 -8.07
CA LEU A 94 1.86 -1.96 -6.97
C LEU A 94 2.26 -1.23 -5.69
N CYS A 95 1.31 -0.50 -5.11
CA CYS A 95 1.56 0.35 -3.94
C CYS A 95 0.79 -0.14 -2.71
N ASP A 96 1.48 -0.14 -1.59
CA ASP A 96 0.90 -0.30 -0.26
C ASP A 96 1.54 0.71 0.70
N ASP A 97 0.96 0.91 1.87
CA ASP A 97 1.54 1.81 2.86
C ASP A 97 2.75 1.19 3.56
N LEU A 98 2.66 -0.09 3.90
CA LEU A 98 3.58 -0.76 4.79
C LEU A 98 3.93 -2.16 4.32
N SER A 99 5.22 -2.47 4.30
CA SER A 99 5.71 -3.84 4.27
C SER A 99 6.05 -4.30 5.69
N ASP A 100 5.08 -4.93 6.36
CA ASP A 100 5.23 -5.45 7.73
C ASP A 100 5.97 -6.79 7.72
N THR A 101 5.33 -7.84 7.22
CA THR A 101 5.95 -9.15 6.99
C THR A 101 6.34 -9.36 5.53
N GLY A 102 5.66 -8.70 4.62
CA GLY A 102 5.80 -8.84 3.17
C GLY A 102 4.82 -9.83 2.53
N VAL A 103 4.03 -10.53 3.33
CA VAL A 103 3.09 -11.56 2.85
C VAL A 103 2.04 -10.96 1.92
N THR A 104 1.46 -9.81 2.27
CA THR A 104 0.44 -9.14 1.46
C THR A 104 0.96 -8.77 0.07
N LEU A 105 2.15 -8.19 0.00
CA LEU A 105 2.77 -7.81 -1.28
C LEU A 105 3.07 -9.04 -2.15
N ASN A 106 3.67 -10.08 -1.58
CA ASN A 106 3.96 -11.32 -2.30
C ASN A 106 2.68 -11.96 -2.88
N LYS A 107 1.66 -12.15 -2.05
CA LYS A 107 0.40 -12.75 -2.49
C LYS A 107 -0.36 -11.85 -3.48
N SER A 108 -0.27 -10.54 -3.35
CA SER A 108 -0.87 -9.60 -4.31
C SER A 108 -0.21 -9.67 -5.68
N ILE A 109 1.10 -9.81 -5.75
CA ILE A 109 1.83 -10.03 -7.02
C ILE A 109 1.37 -11.32 -7.68
N ASP A 110 1.27 -12.41 -6.92
CA ASP A 110 0.80 -13.70 -7.44
C ASP A 110 -0.66 -13.64 -7.92
N TRP A 111 -1.49 -12.91 -7.19
CA TRP A 111 -2.88 -12.68 -7.58
C TRP A 111 -2.97 -11.89 -8.89
N LEU A 112 -2.20 -10.81 -9.04
CA LEU A 112 -2.19 -9.99 -10.25
C LEU A 112 -1.77 -10.77 -11.49
N LYS A 113 -0.78 -11.66 -11.36
CA LYS A 113 -0.32 -12.52 -12.46
C LYS A 113 -1.40 -13.52 -12.93
N LYS A 114 -2.33 -13.86 -12.07
CA LYS A 114 -3.44 -14.78 -12.36
C LYS A 114 -4.75 -14.06 -12.71
N TYR A 115 -4.83 -12.76 -12.45
CA TYR A 115 -6.03 -11.97 -12.69
C TYR A 115 -6.33 -11.87 -14.19
N PRO A 116 -7.50 -12.37 -14.67
CA PRO A 116 -7.74 -12.51 -16.09
C PRO A 116 -7.53 -11.25 -16.94
N PRO A 117 -7.96 -10.04 -16.51
CA PRO A 117 -7.72 -8.83 -17.29
C PRO A 117 -6.23 -8.45 -17.48
N LEU A 118 -5.35 -8.95 -16.60
CA LEU A 118 -3.91 -8.67 -16.62
C LEU A 118 -3.07 -9.86 -17.07
N LYS A 119 -3.63 -11.06 -17.00
CA LYS A 119 -2.90 -12.29 -17.36
C LYS A 119 -2.29 -12.18 -18.76
N GLU A 120 -1.00 -12.49 -18.87
CA GLU A 120 -0.22 -12.44 -20.10
C GLU A 120 -0.03 -11.02 -20.70
N LYS A 121 -0.50 -9.96 -20.01
CA LYS A 121 -0.35 -8.57 -20.43
C LYS A 121 0.61 -7.76 -19.57
N ILE A 122 1.16 -8.36 -18.52
CA ILE A 122 2.11 -7.72 -17.61
C ILE A 122 3.51 -7.83 -18.18
N ASN A 123 4.18 -6.70 -18.38
CA ASN A 123 5.60 -6.68 -18.71
C ASN A 123 6.46 -6.80 -17.44
N GLU A 124 6.16 -5.96 -16.45
CA GLU A 124 6.90 -5.87 -15.19
C GLU A 124 5.97 -5.42 -14.07
N ILE A 125 6.15 -5.94 -12.87
CA ILE A 125 5.54 -5.42 -11.65
C ILE A 125 6.66 -4.92 -10.75
N ARG A 126 6.62 -3.64 -10.39
CA ARG A 126 7.42 -3.08 -9.30
C ARG A 126 6.52 -2.67 -8.16
N THR A 127 7.11 -2.67 -6.97
CA THR A 127 6.41 -2.40 -5.72
C THR A 127 6.90 -1.12 -5.07
N ALA A 128 6.00 -0.40 -4.44
CA ALA A 128 6.31 0.83 -3.73
C ALA A 128 5.57 0.87 -2.40
N VAL A 129 6.28 1.20 -1.32
CA VAL A 129 5.73 1.34 0.02
C VAL A 129 6.25 2.61 0.69
N LEU A 130 5.49 3.15 1.65
CA LEU A 130 5.97 4.23 2.47
C LEU A 130 6.99 3.72 3.50
N TRP A 131 6.67 2.61 4.17
CA TRP A 131 7.52 2.03 5.21
C TRP A 131 7.79 0.54 4.96
N LYS A 132 9.02 0.15 5.26
CA LYS A 132 9.41 -1.26 5.41
C LYS A 132 9.90 -1.46 6.83
N LYS A 133 9.27 -2.37 7.57
CA LYS A 133 9.72 -2.77 8.91
C LYS A 133 10.96 -3.65 8.84
N LYS A 134 11.71 -3.67 9.94
CA LYS A 134 12.96 -4.42 10.05
C LYS A 134 12.82 -5.89 9.68
N ASP A 135 11.77 -6.53 10.21
CA ASP A 135 11.59 -7.98 10.06
C ASP A 135 10.83 -8.37 8.77
N SER A 136 10.46 -7.39 7.95
CA SER A 136 9.86 -7.70 6.65
C SER A 136 10.82 -8.45 5.76
N THR A 137 10.40 -9.62 5.28
CA THR A 137 11.18 -10.46 4.35
C THR A 137 11.02 -10.04 2.89
N PHE A 138 10.08 -9.13 2.61
CA PHE A 138 9.87 -8.60 1.28
C PHE A 138 10.74 -7.38 1.02
N GLU A 139 11.40 -7.35 -0.13
CA GLU A 139 12.18 -6.19 -0.57
C GLU A 139 11.40 -5.40 -1.63
N PRO A 140 10.76 -4.27 -1.26
CA PRO A 140 10.08 -3.42 -2.23
C PRO A 140 11.10 -2.73 -3.16
N ASP A 141 10.71 -2.51 -4.41
CA ASP A 141 11.54 -1.79 -5.37
C ASP A 141 11.73 -0.33 -4.97
N PHE A 142 10.69 0.27 -4.41
CA PHE A 142 10.71 1.64 -3.88
C PHE A 142 10.20 1.65 -2.44
N CYS A 143 10.96 2.26 -1.57
CA CYS A 143 10.62 2.40 -0.16
C CYS A 143 11.03 3.79 0.33
N ALA A 144 10.06 4.58 0.77
CA ALA A 144 10.35 5.94 1.23
C ALA A 144 11.16 5.94 2.53
N GLN A 145 10.83 5.02 3.47
CA GLN A 145 11.49 4.94 4.76
C GLN A 145 11.65 3.50 5.22
N ARG A 146 12.90 3.10 5.47
CA ARG A 146 13.23 1.81 6.10
C ARG A 146 13.34 2.02 7.60
N LEU A 147 12.71 1.15 8.37
CA LEU A 147 12.71 1.21 9.82
C LEU A 147 13.70 0.18 10.38
N ASP A 148 14.44 0.58 11.41
CA ASP A 148 15.38 -0.29 12.12
C ASP A 148 14.73 -1.14 13.21
N SER A 149 13.42 -1.01 13.34
CA SER A 149 12.58 -1.71 14.32
C SER A 149 11.20 -2.02 13.72
N ASN A 150 10.31 -2.60 14.53
CA ASN A 150 8.98 -2.99 14.11
C ASN A 150 7.89 -2.23 14.90
N PRO A 151 7.87 -0.88 14.88
CA PRO A 151 6.89 -0.12 15.62
C PRO A 151 5.49 -0.30 15.04
N TRP A 152 4.49 -0.04 15.87
CA TRP A 152 3.15 0.20 15.38
C TRP A 152 3.10 1.60 14.76
N ILE A 153 2.80 1.69 13.46
CA ILE A 153 2.71 2.97 12.76
C ILE A 153 1.29 3.49 12.88
N VAL A 154 1.14 4.65 13.50
CA VAL A 154 -0.13 5.36 13.61
C VAL A 154 -0.17 6.43 12.54
N GLN A 155 -0.98 6.22 11.52
CA GLN A 155 -1.10 7.13 10.38
C GLN A 155 -2.11 8.25 10.69
N PRO A 156 -2.02 9.41 10.03
CA PRO A 156 -2.81 10.59 10.41
C PRO A 156 -4.32 10.45 10.21
N PHE A 157 -4.75 9.46 9.43
CA PHE A 157 -6.17 9.15 9.20
C PHE A 157 -6.70 8.03 10.09
N GLU A 158 -5.89 7.46 10.99
CA GLU A 158 -6.31 6.47 11.97
C GLU A 158 -7.00 7.16 13.15
N LEU A 159 -8.22 7.62 12.92
CA LEU A 159 -9.04 8.31 13.92
C LEU A 159 -10.03 7.36 14.56
N SER A 160 -10.26 7.53 15.86
CA SER A 160 -11.36 6.88 16.57
C SER A 160 -12.53 7.82 16.80
N LEU A 161 -13.73 7.28 16.98
CA LEU A 161 -14.91 8.08 17.32
C LEU A 161 -14.72 8.91 18.60
N ILE A 162 -13.93 8.42 19.54
CA ILE A 162 -13.58 9.15 20.77
C ILE A 162 -12.83 10.44 20.42
N HIS A 163 -11.86 10.38 19.51
CA HIS A 163 -11.09 11.56 19.10
C HIS A 163 -11.93 12.54 18.28
N ILE A 164 -12.93 12.07 17.54
CA ILE A 164 -13.80 12.91 16.73
C ILE A 164 -14.87 13.58 17.59
N SER A 165 -15.42 12.86 18.58
CA SER A 165 -16.52 13.34 19.41
C SER A 165 -16.06 14.29 20.52
N GLU A 166 -14.80 14.25 20.93
CA GLU A 166 -14.25 15.25 21.82
C GLU A 166 -13.85 16.49 21.01
N PRO A 167 -14.54 17.63 21.21
CA PRO A 167 -14.05 18.88 20.64
C PRO A 167 -12.65 19.09 21.17
N THR A 168 -11.69 19.07 20.27
CA THR A 168 -10.29 19.35 20.58
C THR A 168 -10.23 20.51 21.54
N ARG A 169 -9.73 20.28 22.74
CA ARG A 169 -9.27 21.36 23.59
C ARG A 169 -8.14 22.05 22.82
N ARG A 170 -8.54 22.99 21.97
CA ARG A 170 -7.59 23.93 21.40
C ARG A 170 -7.22 24.87 22.53
N SER A 171 -6.13 24.58 23.16
CA SER A 171 -5.39 25.56 23.97
C SER A 171 -4.64 26.49 23.03
#